data_771eb9656774a3c95b036dd383874452
#
_entry.id   771eb9656774a3c95b036dd383874452
#
_cell.length_a   1.000
_cell.length_b   1.000
_cell.length_c   1.000
_cell.angle_alpha   90.00
_cell.angle_beta   90.00
_cell.angle_gamma   90.00
#
_symmetry.space_group_name_H-M   'P 1'
#
loop_
_entity.id
_entity.type
_entity.pdbx_description
1 polymer ?
#
loop_
_entity_poly.entity_id
_entity_poly.type
_entity_poly.pdbx_seq_one_letter_code
_entity_poly.pdbx_strand_id
1 'polypeptide(L)'
;MRLVWDPSAWNDYKHWQTADRRILKRINTLIDACLRDPFECIGKPEQLKYGASGAWSRRITDEHRLVYLVIDDDLIILQARYHY
;
A
#
# COMPACT_ATOMS: atom_id res chain seq x y z
N MET A 1 12.98 0.78 9.15
CA MET A 1 12.19 -0.06 8.20
C MET A 1 12.48 0.42 6.79
N ARG A 2 12.82 -0.50 5.91
CA ARG A 2 13.08 -0.19 4.50
C ARG A 2 11.79 -0.27 3.69
N LEU A 3 11.62 0.66 2.75
CA LEU A 3 10.51 0.62 1.80
C LEU A 3 10.96 -0.14 0.55
N VAL A 4 10.25 -1.23 0.25
CA VAL A 4 10.55 -2.10 -0.89
C VAL A 4 9.31 -2.14 -1.80
N TRP A 5 9.52 -2.03 -3.10
CA TRP A 5 8.45 -2.06 -4.09
C TRP A 5 8.52 -3.34 -4.91
N ASP A 6 7.43 -4.09 -4.92
CA ASP A 6 7.25 -5.09 -5.97
C ASP A 6 7.12 -4.35 -7.32
N PRO A 7 7.66 -4.88 -8.42
CA PRO A 7 7.58 -4.19 -9.71
C PRO A 7 6.19 -3.78 -10.15
N SER A 8 5.17 -4.60 -9.87
CA SER A 8 3.78 -4.25 -10.20
C SER A 8 3.29 -3.07 -9.37
N ALA A 9 3.65 -3.01 -8.10
CA ALA A 9 3.30 -1.88 -7.23
C ALA A 9 4.01 -0.60 -7.67
N TRP A 10 5.25 -0.71 -8.09
CA TRP A 10 6.00 0.42 -8.62
C TRP A 10 5.35 0.98 -9.90
N ASN A 11 4.87 0.09 -10.78
CA ASN A 11 4.12 0.50 -11.96
C ASN A 11 2.81 1.22 -11.59
N ASP A 12 2.09 0.71 -10.58
CA ASP A 12 0.89 1.37 -10.08
C ASP A 12 1.20 2.79 -9.58
N TYR A 13 2.25 2.91 -8.80
CA TYR A 13 2.66 4.20 -8.25
C TYR A 13 3.01 5.20 -9.36
N LYS A 14 3.78 4.77 -10.36
CA LYS A 14 4.12 5.62 -11.50
C LYS A 14 2.89 6.06 -12.29
N HIS A 15 1.90 5.17 -12.44
CA HIS A 15 0.63 5.50 -13.10
C HIS A 15 -0.03 6.71 -12.44
N TRP A 16 -0.09 6.74 -11.10
CA TRP A 16 -0.75 7.82 -10.38
C TRP A 16 -0.02 9.16 -10.48
N GLN A 17 1.26 9.18 -10.79
CA GLN A 17 2.01 10.42 -10.95
C GLN A 17 1.46 11.31 -12.07
N THR A 18 0.84 10.70 -13.08
CA THR A 18 0.24 11.43 -14.20
C THR A 18 -1.28 11.32 -14.23
N ALA A 19 -1.86 10.26 -13.72
CA ALA A 19 -3.29 10.01 -13.80
C ALA A 19 -4.11 10.76 -12.74
N ASP A 20 -3.64 10.81 -11.49
CA ASP A 20 -4.38 11.45 -10.41
C ASP A 20 -3.45 11.80 -9.23
N ARG A 21 -3.16 13.08 -9.08
CA ARG A 21 -2.27 13.55 -8.01
C ARG A 21 -2.87 13.43 -6.62
N ARG A 22 -4.19 13.42 -6.48
CA ARG A 22 -4.85 13.25 -5.18
C ARG A 22 -4.64 11.83 -4.67
N ILE A 23 -4.74 10.85 -5.57
CA ILE A 23 -4.48 9.46 -5.24
C ILE A 23 -3.01 9.28 -4.90
N LEU A 24 -2.11 9.86 -5.68
CA LEU A 24 -0.68 9.82 -5.39
C LEU A 24 -0.37 10.36 -3.99
N LYS A 25 -0.93 11.51 -3.64
CA LYS A 25 -0.74 12.11 -2.33
C LYS A 25 -1.28 11.22 -1.21
N ARG A 26 -2.45 10.61 -1.44
CA ARG A 26 -3.04 9.68 -0.47
C ARG A 26 -2.13 8.46 -0.26
N ILE A 27 -1.59 7.89 -1.34
CA ILE A 27 -0.66 6.76 -1.26
C ILE A 27 0.57 7.15 -0.45
N ASN A 28 1.16 8.32 -0.72
CA ASN A 28 2.32 8.79 0.04
C ASN A 28 2.01 8.90 1.53
N THR A 29 0.85 9.45 1.87
CA THR A 29 0.41 9.58 3.27
C THR A 29 0.24 8.20 3.92
N LEU A 30 -0.34 7.25 3.21
CA LEU A 30 -0.52 5.89 3.72
C LEU A 30 0.81 5.18 3.93
N ILE A 31 1.75 5.33 3.01
CA ILE A 31 3.09 4.72 3.14
C ILE A 31 3.82 5.30 4.35
N ASP A 32 3.78 6.61 4.53
CA ASP A 32 4.39 7.24 5.70
C ASP A 32 3.78 6.72 7.00
N ALA A 33 2.47 6.55 7.03
CA ALA A 33 1.77 5.98 8.18
C ALA A 33 2.18 4.52 8.42
N CYS A 34 2.30 3.72 7.35
CA CYS A 34 2.75 2.33 7.44
C CYS A 34 4.17 2.21 7.97
N LEU A 35 5.05 3.12 7.58
CA LEU A 35 6.43 3.12 8.06
C LEU A 35 6.52 3.42 9.56
N ARG A 36 5.54 4.14 10.10
CA ARG A 36 5.45 4.41 11.55
C ARG A 36 4.77 3.27 12.28
N ASP A 37 3.67 2.77 11.75
CA ASP A 37 2.91 1.67 12.33
C ASP A 37 2.15 0.93 11.23
N PRO A 38 2.65 -0.23 10.79
CA PRO A 38 2.05 -0.94 9.66
C PRO A 38 0.71 -1.64 9.98
N PHE A 39 0.32 -1.74 11.25
CA PHE A 39 -0.85 -2.53 11.64
C PHE A 39 -2.00 -1.70 12.19
N GLU A 40 -1.79 -0.42 12.42
CA GLU A 40 -2.81 0.49 12.93
C GLU A 40 -2.75 1.82 12.17
N CYS A 41 -3.63 2.75 12.53
CA CYS A 41 -3.66 4.11 12.00
C CYS A 41 -4.57 4.28 10.79
N ILE A 42 -4.30 5.26 9.94
CA ILE A 42 -5.21 5.69 8.87
C ILE A 42 -5.39 4.66 7.76
N GLY A 43 -6.52 4.75 7.05
CA GLY A 43 -6.80 3.88 5.89
C GLY A 43 -7.40 2.54 6.26
N LYS A 44 -7.82 2.34 7.51
CA LYS A 44 -8.45 1.10 7.99
C LYS A 44 -7.64 -0.13 7.58
N PRO A 45 -6.44 -0.33 8.17
CA PRO A 45 -5.63 -1.50 7.82
C PRO A 45 -6.38 -2.79 8.13
N GLU A 46 -6.43 -3.67 7.16
CA GLU A 46 -7.08 -4.97 7.27
C GLU A 46 -6.12 -6.06 6.85
N GLN A 47 -6.04 -7.12 7.66
CA GLN A 47 -5.30 -8.31 7.28
C GLN A 47 -6.08 -9.07 6.21
N LEU A 48 -5.41 -9.46 5.13
CA LEU A 48 -6.04 -10.18 4.04
C LEU A 48 -6.17 -11.65 4.38
N LYS A 49 -7.37 -12.22 4.12
CA LYS A 49 -7.62 -13.64 4.31
C LYS A 49 -7.17 -14.47 3.13
N TYR A 50 -7.13 -13.86 1.94
CA TYR A 50 -6.81 -14.53 0.68
C TYR A 50 -5.68 -13.78 -0.01
N GLY A 51 -4.97 -14.47 -0.91
CA GLY A 51 -3.83 -13.91 -1.60
C GLY A 51 -2.53 -14.17 -0.87
N ALA A 52 -1.61 -13.20 -0.86
CA ALA A 52 -0.31 -13.35 -0.21
C ALA A 52 -0.48 -13.51 1.30
N SER A 53 0.09 -14.58 1.85
CA SER A 53 0.03 -14.87 3.28
C SER A 53 0.65 -13.73 4.10
N GLY A 54 -0.08 -13.23 5.09
CA GLY A 54 0.39 -12.15 5.96
C GLY A 54 0.25 -10.76 5.36
N ALA A 55 -0.36 -10.63 4.19
CA ALA A 55 -0.56 -9.33 3.56
C ALA A 55 -1.63 -8.52 4.29
N TRP A 56 -1.45 -7.20 4.25
CA TRP A 56 -2.38 -6.21 4.78
C TRP A 56 -2.80 -5.26 3.68
N SER A 57 -3.95 -4.63 3.84
CA SER A 57 -4.39 -3.57 2.93
C SER A 57 -4.84 -2.34 3.69
N ARG A 58 -4.68 -1.17 3.04
CA ARG A 58 -5.26 0.09 3.49
C ARG A 58 -6.02 0.71 2.33
N ARG A 59 -7.10 1.40 2.67
CA ARG A 59 -7.94 2.04 1.66
C ARG A 59 -7.27 3.30 1.11
N ILE A 60 -7.03 3.32 -0.20
CA ILE A 60 -6.65 4.54 -0.93
C ILE A 60 -7.92 5.31 -1.28
N THR A 61 -8.84 4.66 -1.99
CA THR A 61 -10.19 5.12 -2.32
C THR A 61 -11.14 3.94 -2.21
N ASP A 62 -12.42 4.12 -2.48
CA ASP A 62 -13.38 3.00 -2.52
C ASP A 62 -12.97 1.95 -3.54
N GLU A 63 -12.32 2.36 -4.63
CA GLU A 63 -11.93 1.49 -5.73
C GLU A 63 -10.51 0.92 -5.59
N HIS A 64 -9.63 1.61 -4.89
CA HIS A 64 -8.20 1.29 -4.85
C HIS A 64 -7.71 1.00 -3.45
N ARG A 65 -6.80 0.02 -3.34
CA ARG A 65 -6.18 -0.40 -2.08
C ARG A 65 -4.67 -0.40 -2.20
N LEU A 66 -4.02 -0.06 -1.09
CA LEU A 66 -2.59 -0.26 -0.90
C LEU A 66 -2.42 -1.61 -0.21
N VAL A 67 -1.78 -2.56 -0.88
CA VAL A 67 -1.53 -3.90 -0.34
C VAL A 67 -0.05 -4.03 -0.03
N TYR A 68 0.28 -4.52 1.16
CA TYR A 68 1.66 -4.59 1.61
C TYR A 68 1.92 -5.77 2.52
N LEU A 69 3.20 -6.10 2.66
CA LEU A 69 3.72 -7.09 3.60
C LEU A 69 4.75 -6.41 4.51
N VAL A 70 4.84 -6.91 5.74
CA VAL A 70 5.95 -6.57 6.63
C VAL A 70 6.76 -7.86 6.83
N ILE A 71 8.00 -7.87 6.38
CA ILE A 71 8.91 -9.01 6.53
C ILE A 71 10.19 -8.46 7.14
N ASP A 72 10.55 -8.99 8.32
CA ASP A 72 11.67 -8.50 9.11
C ASP A 72 11.52 -6.99 9.33
N ASP A 73 12.44 -6.17 8.87
CA ASP A 73 12.36 -4.72 8.98
C ASP A 73 12.08 -4.05 7.62
N ASP A 74 11.39 -4.75 6.74
CA ASP A 74 11.03 -4.26 5.42
C ASP A 74 9.52 -4.09 5.28
N LEU A 75 9.10 -2.94 4.74
CA LEU A 75 7.74 -2.70 4.26
C LEU A 75 7.74 -2.92 2.75
N ILE A 76 7.05 -3.97 2.30
CA ILE A 76 7.03 -4.38 0.90
C ILE A 76 5.68 -4.02 0.31
N ILE A 77 5.65 -3.10 -0.64
CA ILE A 77 4.42 -2.70 -1.32
C ILE A 77 4.17 -3.65 -2.49
N LEU A 78 3.04 -4.35 -2.44
CA LEU A 78 2.66 -5.35 -3.44
C LEU A 78 1.73 -4.79 -4.50
N GLN A 79 0.89 -3.81 -4.14
CA GLN A 79 -0.12 -3.27 -5.02
C GLN A 79 -0.53 -1.88 -4.52
N ALA A 80 -0.78 -0.96 -5.45
CA ALA A 80 -1.26 0.38 -5.13
C ALA A 80 -2.36 0.83 -6.09
N ARG A 81 -3.12 -0.13 -6.64
CA ARG A 81 -4.19 0.12 -7.61
C ARG A 81 -5.16 -1.05 -7.59
N TYR A 82 -6.47 -0.74 -7.73
CA TYR A 82 -7.57 -1.70 -7.73
C TYR A 82 -7.74 -2.44 -6.39
N HIS A 83 -8.76 -3.28 -6.35
CA HIS A 83 -8.95 -4.29 -5.30
C HIS A 83 -8.12 -5.53 -5.62
N TYR A 84 -7.85 -6.28 -4.60
CA TYR A 84 -7.21 -7.59 -4.73
C TYR A 84 -8.27 -8.70 -4.82
#